data_0d1d44a86082424266db730c0afb33f7
#
_entry.id   0d1d44a86082424266db730c0afb33f7
#
_cell.length_a   1.000
_cell.length_b   1.000
_cell.length_c   1.000
_cell.angle_alpha   90.00
_cell.angle_beta   90.00
_cell.angle_gamma   90.00
#
_symmetry.space_group_name_H-M   'P 1'
#
loop_
_entity.id
_entity.type
_entity.pdbx_description
1 polymer ?
#
loop_
_entity_poly.entity_id
_entity_poly.type
_entity_poly.pdbx_seq_one_letter_code
_entity_poly.pdbx_strand_id
1 'polypeptide(L)'
;MSVRAFTDDAAGLLARIKKMIDQGHITTWSYDSDGDFTHTPVQWKSKAWLRPDPQADKLRLTIIAPKSGLSREVFAVYHGRFIEMLVAHVSDKFTTVSASPNPVPGDEPDLQG
;
A
#
# COMPACT_ATOMS: atom_id res chain seq x y z
N MET A 1 8.26 -6.51 3.43
CA MET A 1 7.37 -5.90 4.45
C MET A 1 5.95 -5.93 3.91
N SER A 2 4.98 -6.17 4.77
CA SER A 2 3.57 -5.96 4.40
C SER A 2 2.94 -4.94 5.34
N VAL A 3 1.99 -4.19 4.79
CA VAL A 3 1.08 -3.37 5.59
C VAL A 3 -0.16 -4.22 5.86
N ARG A 4 -0.66 -4.18 7.08
CA ARG A 4 -1.88 -4.90 7.47
C ARG A 4 -2.81 -3.94 8.20
N ALA A 5 -3.94 -3.65 7.57
CA ALA A 5 -4.99 -2.84 8.17
C ALA A 5 -6.10 -3.77 8.64
N PHE A 6 -6.28 -3.90 9.94
CA PHE A 6 -7.24 -4.84 10.52
C PHE A 6 -8.65 -4.28 10.45
N THR A 7 -9.54 -5.04 9.86
CA THR A 7 -10.93 -4.68 9.61
C THR A 7 -11.75 -5.96 9.37
N ASP A 8 -13.03 -5.92 9.68
CA ASP A 8 -13.97 -7.00 9.35
C ASP A 8 -14.55 -6.88 7.94
N ASP A 9 -14.19 -5.83 7.19
CA ASP A 9 -14.64 -5.60 5.82
C ASP A 9 -13.49 -5.11 4.94
N ALA A 10 -12.54 -6.00 4.67
CA ALA A 10 -11.36 -5.66 3.88
C ALA A 10 -11.70 -5.23 2.44
N ALA A 11 -12.68 -5.89 1.82
CA ALA A 11 -13.14 -5.52 0.48
C ALA A 11 -13.75 -4.12 0.46
N GLY A 12 -14.53 -3.77 1.49
CA GLY A 12 -15.10 -2.44 1.64
C GLY A 12 -14.06 -1.37 1.89
N LEU A 13 -13.05 -1.67 2.71
CA LEU A 13 -11.92 -0.76 2.92
C LEU A 13 -11.18 -0.49 1.61
N LEU A 14 -10.87 -1.53 0.85
CA LEU A 14 -10.20 -1.39 -0.44
C LEU A 14 -11.02 -0.55 -1.42
N ALA A 15 -12.32 -0.83 -1.51
CA ALA A 15 -13.23 -0.08 -2.38
C ALA A 15 -13.29 1.40 -1.97
N ARG A 16 -13.28 1.69 -0.68
CA ARG A 16 -13.29 3.07 -0.17
C ARG A 16 -12.03 3.82 -0.54
N ILE A 17 -10.85 3.20 -0.42
CA ILE A 17 -9.58 3.81 -0.83
C ILE A 17 -9.62 4.18 -2.31
N LYS A 18 -10.03 3.23 -3.18
CA LYS A 18 -10.12 3.46 -4.62
C LYS A 18 -11.11 4.56 -4.95
N LYS A 19 -12.25 4.60 -4.29
CA LYS A 19 -13.27 5.64 -4.50
C LYS A 19 -12.73 7.02 -4.14
N MET A 20 -11.99 7.14 -3.04
CA MET A 20 -11.42 8.42 -2.62
C MET A 20 -10.32 8.89 -3.58
N ILE A 21 -9.56 7.97 -4.16
CA ILE A 21 -8.60 8.28 -5.23
C ILE A 21 -9.37 8.79 -6.46
N ASP A 22 -10.38 8.07 -6.90
CA ASP A 22 -11.18 8.42 -8.09
C ASP A 22 -11.88 9.77 -7.94
N GLN A 23 -12.28 10.13 -6.72
CA GLN A 23 -12.93 11.41 -6.43
C GLN A 23 -11.96 12.55 -6.16
N GLY A 24 -10.65 12.31 -6.21
CA GLY A 24 -9.63 13.33 -5.99
C GLY A 24 -9.40 13.71 -4.53
N HIS A 25 -9.93 12.95 -3.58
CA HIS A 25 -9.67 13.17 -2.14
C HIS A 25 -8.31 12.63 -1.71
N ILE A 26 -7.82 11.58 -2.37
CA ILE A 26 -6.47 11.06 -2.20
C ILE A 26 -5.75 11.31 -3.52
N THR A 27 -4.70 12.15 -3.49
CA THR A 27 -3.94 12.54 -4.68
C THR A 27 -2.52 11.97 -4.68
N THR A 28 -2.04 11.47 -3.54
CA THR A 28 -0.67 10.97 -3.38
C THR A 28 -0.53 9.49 -3.70
N TRP A 29 -1.63 8.82 -4.01
CA TRP A 29 -1.66 7.42 -4.43
C TRP A 29 -2.54 7.24 -5.65
N SER A 30 -2.15 6.33 -6.53
CA SER A 30 -2.95 5.89 -7.67
C SER A 30 -2.89 4.37 -7.76
N TYR A 31 -3.76 3.76 -8.56
CA TYR A 31 -3.74 2.32 -8.79
C TYR A 31 -3.83 2.05 -10.30
N ASP A 32 -3.21 0.94 -10.72
CA ASP A 32 -3.18 0.54 -12.12
C ASP A 32 -4.33 -0.41 -12.47
N SER A 33 -4.33 -0.94 -13.69
CA SER A 33 -5.35 -1.86 -14.17
C SER A 33 -5.37 -3.20 -13.42
N ASP A 34 -4.26 -3.57 -12.78
CA ASP A 34 -4.18 -4.76 -11.92
C ASP A 34 -4.63 -4.47 -10.49
N GLY A 35 -4.89 -3.20 -10.17
CA GLY A 35 -5.29 -2.78 -8.84
C GLY A 35 -4.15 -2.54 -7.87
N ASP A 36 -2.92 -2.51 -8.35
CA ASP A 36 -1.73 -2.27 -7.52
C ASP A 36 -1.53 -0.77 -7.32
N PHE A 37 -1.18 -0.36 -6.10
CA PHE A 37 -1.01 1.05 -5.74
C PHE A 37 0.43 1.52 -5.93
N THR A 38 0.60 2.71 -6.49
CA THR A 38 1.90 3.39 -6.54
C THR A 38 1.77 4.79 -5.95
N HIS A 39 2.85 5.26 -5.31
CA HIS A 39 2.89 6.60 -4.72
C HIS A 39 3.17 7.62 -5.81
N THR A 40 2.35 8.68 -5.89
CA THR A 40 2.34 9.57 -7.06
C THR A 40 3.39 10.68 -7.09
N PRO A 41 4.00 11.16 -5.97
CA PRO A 41 5.03 12.18 -6.05
C PRO A 41 6.16 11.76 -6.98
N VAL A 42 6.68 12.73 -7.76
CA VAL A 42 7.63 12.46 -8.86
C VAL A 42 8.82 11.59 -8.44
N GLN A 43 9.39 11.86 -7.27
CA GLN A 43 10.56 11.10 -6.79
C GLN A 43 10.23 9.65 -6.42
N TRP A 44 8.96 9.31 -6.23
CA TRP A 44 8.53 7.98 -5.77
C TRP A 44 7.70 7.21 -6.78
N LYS A 45 7.17 7.88 -7.81
CA LYS A 45 6.25 7.27 -8.76
C LYS A 45 6.90 6.11 -9.49
N SER A 46 6.20 4.98 -9.53
CA SER A 46 6.65 3.74 -10.21
C SER A 46 7.98 3.19 -9.68
N LYS A 47 8.35 3.55 -8.47
CA LYS A 47 9.52 2.97 -7.79
C LYS A 47 9.17 1.66 -7.09
N ALA A 48 7.89 1.43 -6.82
CA ALA A 48 7.33 0.20 -6.29
C ALA A 48 5.82 0.19 -6.49
N TRP A 49 5.20 -0.95 -6.18
CA TRP A 49 3.74 -1.10 -6.12
C TRP A 49 3.37 -1.87 -4.86
N LEU A 50 2.22 -1.53 -4.29
CA LEU A 50 1.62 -2.28 -3.19
C LEU A 50 0.41 -3.03 -3.72
N ARG A 51 0.44 -4.36 -3.60
CA ARG A 51 -0.63 -5.25 -4.07
C ARG A 51 -1.60 -5.53 -2.95
N PRO A 52 -2.88 -5.14 -3.10
CA PRO A 52 -3.87 -5.40 -2.08
C PRO A 52 -4.32 -6.87 -2.10
N ASP A 53 -4.55 -7.40 -0.90
CA ASP A 53 -5.06 -8.74 -0.68
C ASP A 53 -6.10 -8.69 0.45
N PRO A 54 -7.40 -8.55 0.13
CA PRO A 54 -8.45 -8.57 1.13
C PRO A 54 -8.57 -9.95 1.77
N GLN A 55 -8.51 -9.98 3.09
CA GLN A 55 -8.64 -11.22 3.88
C GLN A 55 -9.82 -11.09 4.84
N ALA A 56 -10.13 -12.16 5.59
CA ALA A 56 -11.29 -12.19 6.46
C ALA A 56 -11.22 -11.14 7.59
N ASP A 57 -10.01 -10.84 8.08
CA ASP A 57 -9.79 -9.99 9.25
C ASP A 57 -8.93 -8.75 8.94
N LYS A 58 -8.46 -8.58 7.72
CA LYS A 58 -7.57 -7.46 7.37
C LYS A 58 -7.46 -7.24 5.86
N LEU A 59 -7.07 -6.03 5.51
CA LEU A 59 -6.53 -5.73 4.18
C LEU A 59 -5.01 -5.79 4.28
N ARG A 60 -4.40 -6.70 3.54
CA ARG A 60 -2.96 -6.87 3.48
C ARG A 60 -2.43 -6.27 2.18
N LEU A 61 -1.33 -5.54 2.27
CA LEU A 61 -0.63 -4.98 1.11
C LEU A 61 0.79 -5.54 1.08
N THR A 62 1.18 -6.13 -0.04
CA THR A 62 2.54 -6.63 -0.27
C THR A 62 3.24 -5.80 -1.31
N ILE A 63 4.57 -5.66 -1.20
CA ILE A 63 5.33 -4.79 -2.10
C ILE A 63 5.90 -5.57 -3.28
N ILE A 64 5.86 -4.91 -4.46
CA ILE A 64 6.40 -5.45 -5.70
C ILE A 64 7.40 -4.44 -6.24
N ALA A 65 8.63 -4.91 -6.50
CA ALA A 65 9.68 -4.10 -7.07
C ALA A 65 9.56 -3.96 -8.58
N PRO A 66 10.01 -2.84 -9.17
CA PRO A 66 10.24 -2.76 -10.60
C PRO A 66 11.44 -3.62 -11.01
N LYS A 67 11.64 -3.80 -12.32
CA LYS A 67 12.78 -4.59 -12.85
C LYS A 67 14.13 -4.04 -12.39
N SER A 68 14.23 -2.75 -12.16
CA SER A 68 15.45 -2.08 -11.69
C SER A 68 15.77 -2.38 -10.21
N GLY A 69 14.86 -3.07 -9.51
CA GLY A 69 15.04 -3.39 -8.09
C GLY A 69 14.44 -2.33 -7.18
N LEU A 70 14.58 -2.55 -5.89
CA LEU A 70 13.95 -1.77 -4.84
C LEU A 70 14.99 -1.40 -3.78
N SER A 71 15.19 -0.10 -3.56
CA SER A 71 16.07 0.35 -2.47
C SER A 71 15.36 0.25 -1.12
N ARG A 72 16.15 0.18 -0.05
CA ARG A 72 15.62 0.18 1.33
C ARG A 72 14.82 1.47 1.59
N GLU A 73 15.27 2.60 1.05
CA GLU A 73 14.58 3.87 1.21
C GLU A 73 13.18 3.84 0.58
N VAL A 74 13.06 3.36 -0.65
CA VAL A 74 11.77 3.23 -1.33
C VAL A 74 10.85 2.26 -0.58
N PHE A 75 11.40 1.15 -0.13
CA PHE A 75 10.69 0.17 0.69
C PHE A 75 10.07 0.83 1.92
N ALA A 76 10.87 1.62 2.65
CA ALA A 76 10.41 2.31 3.85
C ALA A 76 9.37 3.39 3.54
N VAL A 77 9.60 4.20 2.51
CA VAL A 77 8.70 5.30 2.11
C VAL A 77 7.33 4.75 1.72
N TYR A 78 7.28 3.71 0.89
CA TYR A 78 6.01 3.16 0.43
C TYR A 78 5.15 2.66 1.59
N HIS A 79 5.76 1.98 2.56
CA HIS A 79 5.02 1.48 3.71
C HIS A 79 4.58 2.61 4.65
N GLY A 80 5.50 3.50 4.99
CA GLY A 80 5.20 4.63 5.88
C GLY A 80 4.16 5.57 5.31
N ARG A 81 4.28 5.90 4.02
CA ARG A 81 3.34 6.80 3.35
C ARG A 81 1.97 6.16 3.14
N PHE A 82 1.91 4.85 2.90
CA PHE A 82 0.61 4.18 2.78
C PHE A 82 -0.12 4.17 4.14
N ILE A 83 0.59 3.91 5.22
CA ILE A 83 0.03 3.99 6.58
C ILE A 83 -0.48 5.42 6.86
N GLU A 84 0.31 6.42 6.51
CA GLU A 84 -0.09 7.82 6.66
C GLU A 84 -1.42 8.09 5.92
N MET A 85 -1.53 7.63 4.69
CA MET A 85 -2.74 7.79 3.89
C MET A 85 -3.96 7.11 4.54
N LEU A 86 -3.77 5.88 5.04
CA LEU A 86 -4.86 5.15 5.71
C LEU A 86 -5.36 5.91 6.94
N VAL A 87 -4.45 6.39 7.77
CA VAL A 87 -4.81 7.11 8.99
C VAL A 87 -5.46 8.46 8.67
N ALA A 88 -4.95 9.15 7.66
CA ALA A 88 -5.46 10.46 7.28
C ALA A 88 -6.86 10.42 6.65
N HIS A 89 -7.18 9.37 5.87
CA HIS A 89 -8.36 9.40 5.00
C HIS A 89 -9.42 8.35 5.30
N VAL A 90 -9.06 7.20 5.88
CA VAL A 90 -9.98 6.07 6.07
C VAL A 90 -9.92 5.48 7.48
N SER A 91 -9.55 6.28 8.46
CA SER A 91 -9.37 5.83 9.85
C SER A 91 -10.64 5.23 10.48
N ASP A 92 -11.81 5.54 9.93
CA ASP A 92 -13.09 4.99 10.37
C ASP A 92 -13.36 3.55 9.87
N LYS A 93 -12.49 3.00 9.00
CA LYS A 93 -12.70 1.72 8.34
C LYS A 93 -11.77 0.60 8.82
N PHE A 94 -10.86 0.89 9.73
CA PHE A 94 -9.96 -0.12 10.29
C PHE A 94 -9.67 0.20 11.75
N THR A 95 -9.21 -0.80 12.51
CA THR A 95 -8.96 -0.64 13.96
C THR A 95 -7.48 -0.46 14.27
N THR A 96 -6.62 -1.15 13.54
CA THR A 96 -5.17 -1.13 13.76
C THR A 96 -4.47 -1.29 12.42
N VAL A 97 -3.33 -0.63 12.25
CA VAL A 97 -2.47 -0.85 11.10
C VAL A 97 -1.07 -1.18 11.58
N SER A 98 -0.41 -2.12 10.92
CA SER A 98 0.95 -2.52 11.24
C SER A 98 1.74 -2.77 9.96
N ALA A 99 3.07 -2.80 10.09
CA ALA A 99 3.97 -3.09 8.99
C ALA A 99 5.13 -3.96 9.48
N SER A 100 5.53 -4.93 8.66
CA SER A 100 6.71 -5.75 8.94
C SER A 100 7.96 -5.01 8.43
N PRO A 101 9.08 -5.00 9.17
CA PRO A 101 10.26 -4.22 8.79
C PRO A 101 11.10 -4.86 7.67
N ASN A 102 10.84 -6.12 7.35
CA ASN A 102 11.55 -6.85 6.31
C ASN A 102 10.55 -7.57 5.41
N PRO A 103 10.98 -7.98 4.19
CA PRO A 103 10.10 -8.69 3.27
C PRO A 103 9.46 -9.93 3.90
N VAL A 104 8.21 -10.18 3.54
CA VAL A 104 7.41 -11.32 3.99
C VAL A 104 6.91 -12.10 2.78
N PRO A 105 6.40 -13.35 2.96
CA PRO A 105 5.81 -14.10 1.86
C PRO A 105 4.75 -13.27 1.12
N GLY A 106 4.80 -13.29 -0.21
CA GLY A 106 3.96 -12.48 -1.09
C GLY A 106 4.63 -11.22 -1.59
N ASP A 107 5.67 -10.72 -0.90
CA ASP A 107 6.47 -9.63 -1.42
C ASP A 107 7.34 -10.10 -2.59
N GLU A 108 7.52 -9.22 -3.56
CA GLU A 108 8.46 -9.41 -4.67
C GLU A 108 9.43 -8.23 -4.62
N PRO A 109 10.34 -8.19 -3.62
CA PRO A 109 11.03 -6.95 -3.30
C PRO A 109 12.29 -6.71 -4.14
N ASP A 110 12.98 -7.76 -4.60
CA ASP A 110 14.33 -7.58 -5.20
C ASP A 110 15.08 -6.44 -4.50
N LEU A 111 15.16 -6.55 -3.17
CA LEU A 111 15.60 -5.47 -2.29
C LEU A 111 17.10 -5.27 -2.38
N GLN A 112 17.52 -4.04 -2.67
CA GLN A 112 18.91 -3.63 -2.81
C GLN A 112 19.28 -2.59 -1.75
N GLY A 113 20.36 -2.82 -1.06
CA GLY A 113 20.92 -1.88 -0.11
C GLY A 113 20.11 -1.74 1.15
#